data_2a30d25d4990307c5f492ff932a76704
#
_entry.id   2a30d25d4990307c5f492ff932a76704
#
_cell.length_a   1.000
_cell.length_b   1.000
_cell.length_c   1.000
_cell.angle_alpha   90.00
_cell.angle_beta   90.00
_cell.angle_gamma   90.00
#
_symmetry.space_group_name_H-M   'P 1'
#
loop_
_entity.id
_entity.type
_entity.pdbx_description
1 polymer ?
#
loop_
_entity_poly.entity_id
_entity_poly.type
_entity_poly.pdbx_seq_one_letter_code
_entity_poly.pdbx_strand_id
1 'polypeptide(L)'
;MKWVLLVALVLFPCTAGHASTKLKASWRNPTYTGQRFKRILVIGMSKNLETRADFEVALAGKITRRGTTGIAGTDILLRPTAGPLDLTYIREQIRAFKIDAVVVSRLVKVETKTTYFPGQPYVLPYYNTFFGYYGTVFPVVYSPDYLMKDKTVRVETNVYSVKPPDGELVWTGTSDTFNPGSAHKVIRQLVNLIVKELEKQEILPESAE
;
A
#
# COMPACT_ATOMS: atom_id res chain seq x y z
N MET A 1 -60.44 9.56 -10.07
CA MET A 1 -59.22 9.89 -9.30
C MET A 1 -58.30 8.66 -9.32
N LYS A 2 -57.24 8.68 -10.11
CA LYS A 2 -56.26 7.56 -10.22
C LYS A 2 -55.08 7.90 -9.30
N TRP A 3 -54.87 7.07 -8.28
CA TRP A 3 -53.73 7.17 -7.38
C TRP A 3 -52.54 6.46 -8.04
N VAL A 4 -51.49 7.17 -8.39
CA VAL A 4 -50.20 6.65 -8.86
C VAL A 4 -49.35 6.42 -7.62
N LEU A 5 -49.12 5.17 -7.25
CA LEU A 5 -48.20 4.74 -6.23
C LEU A 5 -46.77 4.84 -6.80
N LEU A 6 -46.03 5.85 -6.36
CA LEU A 6 -44.62 6.04 -6.65
C LEU A 6 -43.81 5.07 -5.75
N VAL A 7 -43.35 3.95 -6.30
CA VAL A 7 -42.43 3.05 -5.61
C VAL A 7 -41.00 3.66 -5.69
N ALA A 8 -40.55 4.24 -4.61
CA ALA A 8 -39.19 4.71 -4.48
C ALA A 8 -38.24 3.50 -4.34
N LEU A 9 -37.53 3.17 -5.40
CA LEU A 9 -36.46 2.16 -5.40
C LEU A 9 -35.24 2.71 -4.61
N VAL A 10 -35.10 2.30 -3.35
CA VAL A 10 -33.94 2.64 -2.51
C VAL A 10 -32.76 1.80 -2.97
N LEU A 11 -31.89 2.38 -3.80
CA LEU A 11 -30.59 1.80 -4.15
C LEU A 11 -29.66 1.88 -2.91
N PHE A 12 -29.52 0.76 -2.21
CA PHE A 12 -28.48 0.63 -1.20
C PHE A 12 -27.11 0.62 -1.90
N PRO A 13 -26.22 1.59 -1.62
CA PRO A 13 -24.86 1.53 -2.13
C PRO A 13 -24.15 0.35 -1.48
N CYS A 14 -23.82 -0.66 -2.27
CA CYS A 14 -22.94 -1.75 -1.87
C CYS A 14 -21.56 -1.13 -1.61
N THR A 15 -21.20 -0.88 -0.36
CA THR A 15 -19.87 -0.40 0.03
C THR A 15 -18.89 -1.56 -0.11
N ALA A 16 -18.40 -1.78 -1.34
CA ALA A 16 -17.27 -2.64 -1.57
C ALA A 16 -16.12 -2.15 -0.70
N GLY A 17 -15.66 -2.99 0.24
CA GLY A 17 -14.57 -2.67 1.14
C GLY A 17 -13.36 -2.18 0.37
N HIS A 18 -13.08 -0.88 0.44
CA HIS A 18 -11.96 -0.30 -0.29
C HIS A 18 -10.67 -0.71 0.42
N ALA A 19 -9.80 -1.40 -0.32
CA ALA A 19 -8.44 -1.62 0.14
C ALA A 19 -7.83 -0.26 0.54
N SER A 20 -7.33 -0.14 1.77
CA SER A 20 -6.75 1.12 2.26
C SER A 20 -5.34 0.88 2.76
N THR A 21 -4.41 1.75 2.33
CA THR A 21 -3.03 1.79 2.84
C THR A 21 -2.92 2.91 3.86
N LYS A 22 -2.41 2.58 5.05
CA LYS A 22 -2.23 3.53 6.15
C LYS A 22 -0.78 3.47 6.65
N LEU A 23 -0.25 4.64 6.99
CA LEU A 23 1.01 4.73 7.72
C LEU A 23 0.78 4.22 9.16
N LYS A 24 1.57 3.24 9.57
CA LYS A 24 1.50 2.66 10.92
C LYS A 24 2.44 3.36 11.88
N ALA A 25 3.65 3.64 11.42
CA ALA A 25 4.68 4.34 12.16
C ALA A 25 5.59 5.06 11.18
N SER A 26 6.14 6.20 11.60
CA SER A 26 7.20 6.90 10.89
C SER A 26 8.11 7.62 11.86
N TRP A 27 9.34 7.82 11.40
CA TRP A 27 10.34 8.60 12.12
C TRP A 27 11.13 9.42 11.12
N ARG A 28 11.44 10.67 11.48
CA ARG A 28 12.34 11.55 10.74
C ARG A 28 13.55 11.84 11.61
N ASN A 29 14.72 11.84 11.00
CA ASN A 29 15.95 12.21 11.70
C ASN A 29 15.87 13.69 12.13
N PRO A 30 15.84 13.98 13.45
CA PRO A 30 15.70 15.35 13.93
C PRO A 30 16.94 16.19 13.70
N THR A 31 18.10 15.55 13.50
CA THR A 31 19.37 16.22 13.24
C THR A 31 19.62 16.49 11.77
N TYR A 32 18.79 15.93 10.89
CA TYR A 32 18.91 16.16 9.46
C TYR A 32 18.35 17.54 9.08
N THR A 33 19.27 18.49 8.87
CA THR A 33 18.97 19.86 8.43
C THR A 33 19.31 20.09 6.95
N GLY A 34 19.50 18.99 6.20
CA GLY A 34 19.93 19.03 4.81
C GLY A 34 18.92 19.69 3.87
N GLN A 35 19.44 20.15 2.73
CA GLN A 35 18.62 20.72 1.67
C GLN A 35 17.73 19.65 1.04
N ARG A 36 16.65 20.07 0.37
CA ARG A 36 15.81 19.22 -0.46
C ARG A 36 16.66 18.48 -1.49
N PHE A 37 16.34 17.21 -1.70
CA PHE A 37 17.06 16.38 -2.67
C PHE A 37 16.70 16.79 -4.11
N LYS A 38 17.69 16.71 -5.00
CA LYS A 38 17.54 17.03 -6.42
C LYS A 38 17.32 15.76 -7.26
N ARG A 39 17.99 14.67 -6.88
CA ARG A 39 17.99 13.42 -7.63
C ARG A 39 17.85 12.22 -6.68
N ILE A 40 16.70 11.57 -6.74
CA ILE A 40 16.37 10.47 -5.84
C ILE A 40 16.32 9.16 -6.63
N LEU A 41 17.14 8.19 -6.22
CA LEU A 41 17.09 6.82 -6.69
C LEU A 41 16.02 6.05 -5.92
N VAL A 42 15.15 5.35 -6.62
CA VAL A 42 14.11 4.50 -6.04
C VAL A 42 14.47 3.03 -6.21
N ILE A 43 14.52 2.30 -5.11
CA ILE A 43 14.84 0.86 -5.09
C ILE A 43 13.71 0.09 -4.43
N GLY A 44 13.12 -0.85 -5.15
CA GLY A 44 12.17 -1.83 -4.65
C GLY A 44 12.87 -3.16 -4.35
N MET A 45 12.87 -3.60 -3.09
CA MET A 45 13.39 -4.92 -2.72
C MET A 45 12.30 -5.98 -2.86
N SER A 46 12.18 -6.54 -4.08
CA SER A 46 11.24 -7.61 -4.41
C SER A 46 11.94 -8.71 -5.21
N LYS A 47 11.56 -9.99 -4.96
CA LYS A 47 11.99 -11.12 -5.77
C LYS A 47 11.29 -11.13 -7.14
N ASN A 48 10.07 -10.60 -7.22
CA ASN A 48 9.34 -10.45 -8.47
C ASN A 48 9.79 -9.17 -9.17
N LEU A 49 10.40 -9.32 -10.36
CA LEU A 49 10.99 -8.23 -11.12
C LEU A 49 9.94 -7.25 -11.66
N GLU A 50 8.78 -7.74 -12.06
CA GLU A 50 7.67 -6.93 -12.53
C GLU A 50 7.14 -6.03 -11.40
N THR A 51 6.84 -6.62 -10.23
CA THR A 51 6.41 -5.86 -9.04
C THR A 51 7.44 -4.81 -8.62
N ARG A 52 8.74 -5.14 -8.76
CA ARG A 52 9.84 -4.22 -8.48
C ARG A 52 9.81 -3.05 -9.46
N ALA A 53 9.78 -3.33 -10.77
CA ALA A 53 9.77 -2.32 -11.82
C ALA A 53 8.53 -1.40 -11.70
N ASP A 54 7.35 -1.98 -11.51
CA ASP A 54 6.11 -1.23 -11.31
C ASP A 54 6.21 -0.23 -10.16
N PHE A 55 6.77 -0.67 -9.02
CA PHE A 55 6.95 0.20 -7.87
C PHE A 55 7.97 1.31 -8.14
N GLU A 56 9.17 0.94 -8.65
CA GLU A 56 10.26 1.88 -8.89
C GLU A 56 9.87 2.95 -9.90
N VAL A 57 9.27 2.57 -11.03
CA VAL A 57 8.81 3.48 -12.08
C VAL A 57 7.67 4.37 -11.58
N ALA A 58 6.69 3.80 -10.87
CA ALA A 58 5.57 4.58 -10.36
C ALA A 58 5.99 5.62 -9.33
N LEU A 59 6.90 5.27 -8.39
CA LEU A 59 7.37 6.20 -7.38
C LEU A 59 8.31 7.25 -7.98
N ALA A 60 9.27 6.85 -8.82
CA ALA A 60 10.16 7.77 -9.51
C ALA A 60 9.39 8.81 -10.35
N GLY A 61 8.39 8.36 -11.10
CA GLY A 61 7.52 9.23 -11.88
C GLY A 61 6.72 10.22 -11.03
N LYS A 62 6.26 9.82 -9.84
CA LYS A 62 5.58 10.73 -8.93
C LYS A 62 6.52 11.74 -8.27
N ILE A 63 7.73 11.33 -7.90
CA ILE A 63 8.78 12.23 -7.40
C ILE A 63 9.12 13.27 -8.45
N THR A 64 9.27 12.86 -9.71
CA THR A 64 9.59 13.77 -10.82
C THR A 64 8.55 14.86 -11.02
N ARG A 65 7.28 14.54 -10.89
CA ARG A 65 6.19 15.54 -10.98
C ARG A 65 6.21 16.57 -9.84
N ARG A 66 7.03 16.40 -8.81
CA ARG A 66 7.23 17.36 -7.71
C ARG A 66 8.48 18.23 -7.90
N GLY A 67 9.07 18.22 -9.08
CA GLY A 67 10.27 19.02 -9.36
C GLY A 67 11.58 18.45 -8.86
N THR A 68 11.56 17.22 -8.31
CA THR A 68 12.76 16.45 -7.97
C THR A 68 12.94 15.32 -8.98
N THR A 69 14.14 15.11 -9.52
CA THR A 69 14.37 14.03 -10.48
C THR A 69 14.30 12.66 -9.79
N GLY A 70 13.23 11.90 -10.03
CA GLY A 70 13.12 10.50 -9.61
C GLY A 70 13.75 9.57 -10.65
N ILE A 71 14.54 8.61 -10.21
CA ILE A 71 15.23 7.62 -11.06
C ILE A 71 14.85 6.24 -10.57
N ALA A 72 14.29 5.40 -11.45
CA ALA A 72 13.99 4.03 -11.09
C ALA A 72 15.28 3.19 -11.03
N GLY A 73 15.43 2.35 -10.02
CA GLY A 73 16.57 1.45 -9.90
C GLY A 73 16.68 0.49 -11.07
N THR A 74 15.56 0.10 -11.68
CA THR A 74 15.53 -0.73 -12.89
C THR A 74 16.18 -0.08 -14.10
N ASP A 75 16.28 1.24 -14.15
CA ASP A 75 16.89 1.95 -15.28
C ASP A 75 18.41 1.99 -15.20
N ILE A 76 18.98 1.97 -13.99
CA ILE A 76 20.42 2.19 -13.78
C ILE A 76 21.14 1.04 -13.04
N LEU A 77 20.41 0.23 -12.29
CA LEU A 77 20.96 -0.91 -11.55
C LEU A 77 20.68 -2.21 -12.32
N LEU A 78 21.51 -2.52 -13.31
CA LEU A 78 21.47 -3.77 -14.03
C LEU A 78 21.80 -4.90 -13.05
N ARG A 79 20.82 -5.75 -12.73
CA ARG A 79 21.07 -6.90 -11.86
C ARG A 79 21.85 -7.97 -12.61
N PRO A 80 22.91 -8.51 -12.01
CA PRO A 80 23.48 -9.76 -12.46
C PRO A 80 22.40 -10.85 -12.38
N THR A 81 22.48 -11.82 -13.27
CA THR A 81 21.56 -12.97 -13.34
C THR A 81 21.58 -13.84 -12.07
N ALA A 82 22.61 -13.70 -11.25
CA ALA A 82 22.76 -14.41 -9.98
C ALA A 82 23.48 -13.54 -8.93
N GLY A 83 23.01 -13.60 -7.69
CA GLY A 83 23.65 -12.99 -6.53
C GLY A 83 23.17 -11.57 -6.18
N PRO A 84 23.63 -11.02 -5.04
CA PRO A 84 23.39 -9.65 -4.65
C PRO A 84 24.15 -8.67 -5.55
N LEU A 85 23.63 -7.44 -5.65
CA LEU A 85 24.36 -6.35 -6.32
C LEU A 85 25.64 -6.03 -5.52
N ASP A 86 26.76 -5.87 -6.24
CA ASP A 86 28.00 -5.40 -5.64
C ASP A 86 27.83 -3.95 -5.13
N LEU A 87 28.21 -3.70 -3.87
CA LEU A 87 28.16 -2.38 -3.27
C LEU A 87 29.03 -1.36 -4.00
N THR A 88 30.15 -1.80 -4.57
CA THR A 88 31.02 -0.93 -5.36
C THR A 88 30.29 -0.46 -6.61
N TYR A 89 29.63 -1.36 -7.32
CA TYR A 89 28.82 -1.02 -8.48
C TYR A 89 27.69 -0.04 -8.13
N ILE A 90 26.98 -0.26 -7.01
CA ILE A 90 25.94 0.67 -6.55
C ILE A 90 26.52 2.07 -6.28
N ARG A 91 27.64 2.15 -5.60
CA ARG A 91 28.34 3.44 -5.32
C ARG A 91 28.74 4.16 -6.61
N GLU A 92 29.24 3.43 -7.60
CA GLU A 92 29.59 3.97 -8.91
C GLU A 92 28.39 4.54 -9.63
N GLN A 93 27.24 3.83 -9.64
CA GLN A 93 26.01 4.30 -10.26
C GLN A 93 25.49 5.58 -9.53
N ILE A 94 25.50 5.59 -8.20
CA ILE A 94 25.13 6.76 -7.41
C ILE A 94 25.96 7.98 -7.81
N ARG A 95 27.27 7.82 -7.98
CA ARG A 95 28.16 8.91 -8.41
C ARG A 95 27.91 9.33 -9.86
N ALA A 96 27.84 8.35 -10.77
CA ALA A 96 27.66 8.59 -12.22
C ALA A 96 26.37 9.36 -12.50
N PHE A 97 25.29 9.01 -11.82
CA PHE A 97 23.98 9.66 -11.98
C PHE A 97 23.75 10.85 -11.03
N LYS A 98 24.77 11.22 -10.25
CA LYS A 98 24.72 12.34 -9.28
C LYS A 98 23.50 12.23 -8.35
N ILE A 99 23.24 11.02 -7.84
CA ILE A 99 22.19 10.75 -6.87
C ILE A 99 22.57 11.39 -5.54
N ASP A 100 21.64 12.07 -4.90
CA ASP A 100 21.82 12.70 -3.58
C ASP A 100 20.97 12.05 -2.49
N ALA A 101 19.96 11.25 -2.87
CA ALA A 101 19.20 10.42 -1.95
C ALA A 101 18.76 9.09 -2.57
N VAL A 102 18.50 8.10 -1.71
CA VAL A 102 17.95 6.80 -2.11
C VAL A 102 16.71 6.52 -1.27
N VAL A 103 15.62 6.17 -1.94
CA VAL A 103 14.41 5.62 -1.32
C VAL A 103 14.42 4.12 -1.52
N VAL A 104 14.41 3.37 -0.43
CA VAL A 104 14.36 1.90 -0.46
C VAL A 104 13.08 1.41 0.18
N SER A 105 12.32 0.57 -0.53
CA SER A 105 11.13 -0.08 0.03
C SER A 105 11.26 -1.59 -0.02
N ARG A 106 10.84 -2.26 1.08
CA ARG A 106 10.81 -3.72 1.16
C ARG A 106 9.51 -4.24 1.74
N LEU A 107 9.08 -5.39 1.27
CA LEU A 107 8.01 -6.15 1.89
C LEU A 107 8.52 -6.72 3.23
N VAL A 108 7.87 -6.36 4.34
CA VAL A 108 8.20 -6.89 5.67
C VAL A 108 7.49 -8.20 5.90
N LYS A 109 6.16 -8.22 5.70
CA LYS A 109 5.34 -9.42 5.86
C LYS A 109 3.99 -9.31 5.14
N VAL A 110 3.42 -10.48 4.89
CA VAL A 110 2.02 -10.64 4.51
C VAL A 110 1.36 -11.49 5.58
N GLU A 111 0.40 -10.93 6.27
CA GLU A 111 -0.43 -11.65 7.25
C GLU A 111 -1.79 -11.96 6.64
N THR A 112 -2.28 -13.18 6.87
CA THR A 112 -3.66 -13.56 6.58
C THR A 112 -4.30 -14.05 7.88
N LYS A 113 -5.31 -13.33 8.34
CA LYS A 113 -6.13 -13.71 9.49
C LYS A 113 -7.44 -14.31 8.98
N THR A 114 -7.73 -15.53 9.36
CA THR A 114 -9.02 -16.16 9.08
C THR A 114 -9.87 -16.08 10.35
N THR A 115 -11.03 -15.46 10.24
CA THR A 115 -12.03 -15.39 11.32
C THR A 115 -13.23 -16.23 10.90
N TYR A 116 -13.57 -17.17 11.75
CA TYR A 116 -14.78 -18.00 11.59
C TYR A 116 -15.96 -17.30 12.29
N PHE A 117 -17.02 -17.10 11.56
CA PHE A 117 -18.30 -16.62 12.09
C PHE A 117 -19.26 -17.81 12.08
N PRO A 118 -19.51 -18.44 13.25
CA PRO A 118 -20.46 -19.53 13.33
C PRO A 118 -21.85 -19.02 12.97
N GLY A 119 -22.57 -19.80 12.17
CA GLY A 119 -24.00 -19.61 11.99
C GLY A 119 -24.71 -19.64 13.33
N GLN A 120 -25.79 -18.89 13.48
CA GLN A 120 -26.53 -18.85 14.75
C GLN A 120 -26.99 -20.27 15.11
N PRO A 121 -26.75 -20.75 16.35
CA PRO A 121 -27.28 -22.02 16.80
C PRO A 121 -28.82 -21.93 16.79
N TYR A 122 -29.42 -22.81 16.01
CA TYR A 122 -30.86 -22.79 15.81
C TYR A 122 -31.57 -23.66 16.83
N VAL A 123 -32.30 -23.03 17.76
CA VAL A 123 -33.27 -23.71 18.59
C VAL A 123 -34.61 -23.67 17.85
N LEU A 124 -35.11 -24.85 17.42
CA LEU A 124 -36.39 -24.98 16.76
C LEU A 124 -37.54 -24.69 17.73
N PRO A 125 -38.16 -23.50 17.74
CA PRO A 125 -39.41 -23.30 18.40
C PRO A 125 -40.50 -23.99 17.60
N TYR A 126 -41.51 -24.51 18.28
CA TYR A 126 -42.67 -25.08 17.63
C TYR A 126 -43.50 -23.97 16.98
N TYR A 127 -43.61 -23.98 15.66
CA TYR A 127 -44.44 -23.04 14.92
C TYR A 127 -45.73 -23.70 14.49
N ASN A 128 -46.85 -23.13 14.87
CA ASN A 128 -48.19 -23.59 14.49
C ASN A 128 -48.73 -22.85 13.27
N THR A 129 -47.98 -21.93 12.67
CA THR A 129 -48.38 -21.22 11.45
C THR A 129 -47.25 -21.25 10.40
N PHE A 130 -47.62 -21.30 9.11
CA PHE A 130 -46.72 -21.28 7.99
C PHE A 130 -45.86 -19.97 7.98
N PHE A 131 -46.48 -18.83 8.16
CA PHE A 131 -45.76 -17.54 8.13
C PHE A 131 -44.80 -17.39 9.31
N GLY A 132 -45.15 -17.87 10.49
CA GLY A 132 -44.24 -17.93 11.63
C GLY A 132 -43.01 -18.81 11.36
N TYR A 133 -43.22 -19.99 10.80
CA TYR A 133 -42.15 -20.90 10.38
C TYR A 133 -41.26 -20.26 9.30
N TYR A 134 -41.85 -19.79 8.20
CA TYR A 134 -41.12 -19.25 7.07
C TYR A 134 -40.31 -17.99 7.45
N GLY A 135 -40.93 -17.05 8.15
CA GLY A 135 -40.27 -15.78 8.57
C GLY A 135 -39.08 -15.98 9.51
N THR A 136 -39.10 -17.06 10.32
CA THR A 136 -38.04 -17.34 11.28
C THR A 136 -36.98 -18.31 10.73
N VAL A 137 -37.40 -19.34 9.97
CA VAL A 137 -36.49 -20.37 9.47
C VAL A 137 -35.77 -19.94 8.20
N PHE A 138 -36.43 -19.22 7.31
CA PHE A 138 -35.82 -18.76 6.06
C PHE A 138 -34.55 -17.95 6.25
N PRO A 139 -34.47 -16.92 7.12
CA PRO A 139 -33.22 -16.17 7.36
C PRO A 139 -32.11 -17.05 7.92
N VAL A 140 -32.39 -18.04 8.72
CA VAL A 140 -31.40 -18.95 9.33
C VAL A 140 -30.81 -19.90 8.29
N VAL A 141 -31.64 -20.47 7.42
CA VAL A 141 -31.19 -21.38 6.36
C VAL A 141 -30.32 -20.65 5.32
N TYR A 142 -30.59 -19.36 5.07
CA TYR A 142 -29.82 -18.54 4.12
C TYR A 142 -28.71 -17.70 4.76
N SER A 143 -28.41 -17.91 6.04
CA SER A 143 -27.25 -17.31 6.74
C SER A 143 -26.24 -18.40 7.13
N PRO A 144 -25.57 -19.04 6.16
CA PRO A 144 -24.61 -20.10 6.45
C PRO A 144 -23.42 -19.52 7.20
N ASP A 145 -22.69 -20.39 7.89
CA ASP A 145 -21.36 -20.09 8.44
C ASP A 145 -20.48 -19.50 7.35
N TYR A 146 -19.71 -18.48 7.68
CA TYR A 146 -18.76 -17.94 6.72
C TYR A 146 -17.38 -17.72 7.35
N LEU A 147 -16.36 -17.90 6.52
CA LEU A 147 -14.98 -17.62 6.84
C LEU A 147 -14.59 -16.27 6.24
N MET A 148 -14.22 -15.32 7.07
CA MET A 148 -13.65 -14.07 6.64
C MET A 148 -12.13 -14.16 6.65
N LYS A 149 -11.50 -13.85 5.51
CA LYS A 149 -10.05 -13.81 5.38
C LYS A 149 -9.61 -12.37 5.21
N ASP A 150 -8.95 -11.85 6.24
CA ASP A 150 -8.33 -10.53 6.20
C ASP A 150 -6.85 -10.66 5.85
N LYS A 151 -6.42 -9.94 4.84
CA LYS A 151 -5.04 -9.90 4.39
C LYS A 151 -4.44 -8.54 4.69
N THR A 152 -3.29 -8.53 5.37
CA THR A 152 -2.51 -7.32 5.63
C THR A 152 -1.14 -7.45 4.97
N VAL A 153 -0.79 -6.47 4.15
CA VAL A 153 0.52 -6.36 3.51
C VAL A 153 1.28 -5.22 4.18
N ARG A 154 2.41 -5.54 4.82
CA ARG A 154 3.27 -4.55 5.50
C ARG A 154 4.51 -4.26 4.69
N VAL A 155 4.74 -2.97 4.44
CA VAL A 155 5.90 -2.47 3.71
C VAL A 155 6.64 -1.45 4.57
N GLU A 156 7.97 -1.56 4.61
CA GLU A 156 8.87 -0.57 5.17
C GLU A 156 9.50 0.25 4.05
N THR A 157 9.58 1.55 4.23
CA THR A 157 10.23 2.47 3.30
C THR A 157 11.20 3.36 4.06
N ASN A 158 12.44 3.43 3.58
CA ASN A 158 13.51 4.23 4.15
C ASN A 158 14.03 5.22 3.12
N VAL A 159 14.37 6.43 3.57
CA VAL A 159 15.02 7.46 2.77
C VAL A 159 16.39 7.74 3.36
N TYR A 160 17.42 7.59 2.55
CA TYR A 160 18.80 7.87 2.92
C TYR A 160 19.35 9.05 2.10
N SER A 161 20.01 9.98 2.74
CA SER A 161 20.97 10.88 2.08
C SER A 161 22.22 10.08 1.75
N VAL A 162 22.76 10.20 0.53
CA VAL A 162 23.97 9.45 0.13
C VAL A 162 25.27 10.21 0.36
N LYS A 163 25.27 11.13 1.33
CA LYS A 163 26.50 11.83 1.72
C LYS A 163 27.56 10.86 2.26
N PRO A 164 28.84 11.02 1.86
CA PRO A 164 29.93 10.18 2.38
C PRO A 164 30.06 10.29 3.92
N PRO A 165 30.58 9.24 4.61
CA PRO A 165 31.11 8.01 4.01
C PRO A 165 30.04 6.98 3.62
N ASP A 166 28.96 6.78 4.41
CA ASP A 166 28.04 5.63 4.29
C ASP A 166 26.59 6.01 4.06
N GLY A 167 26.30 7.31 3.97
CA GLY A 167 24.95 7.83 3.91
C GLY A 167 24.30 7.97 5.29
N GLU A 168 23.17 8.68 5.34
CA GLU A 168 22.46 8.99 6.58
C GLU A 168 20.98 8.70 6.41
N LEU A 169 20.37 7.97 7.36
CA LEU A 169 18.94 7.78 7.39
C LEU A 169 18.25 9.12 7.69
N VAL A 170 17.39 9.55 6.78
CA VAL A 170 16.64 10.80 6.87
C VAL A 170 15.22 10.57 7.35
N TRP A 171 14.59 9.52 6.84
CA TRP A 171 13.22 9.16 7.19
C TRP A 171 13.00 7.65 7.04
N THR A 172 12.15 7.11 7.89
CA THR A 172 11.64 5.75 7.78
C THR A 172 10.15 5.73 8.04
N GLY A 173 9.44 4.86 7.35
CA GLY A 173 8.01 4.65 7.54
C GLY A 173 7.61 3.20 7.32
N THR A 174 6.68 2.73 8.14
CA THR A 174 6.03 1.43 7.98
C THR A 174 4.56 1.64 7.64
N SER A 175 4.10 0.99 6.58
CA SER A 175 2.71 1.06 6.13
C SER A 175 2.06 -0.31 6.12
N ASP A 176 0.76 -0.35 6.40
CA ASP A 176 -0.10 -1.53 6.30
C ASP A 176 -1.17 -1.27 5.23
N THR A 177 -1.31 -2.22 4.30
CA THR A 177 -2.40 -2.25 3.32
C THR A 177 -3.35 -3.38 3.67
N PHE A 178 -4.61 -3.04 3.92
CA PHE A 178 -5.65 -3.98 4.30
C PHE A 178 -6.44 -4.47 3.09
N ASN A 179 -6.65 -5.78 3.01
CA ASN A 179 -7.43 -6.48 1.99
C ASN A 179 -7.14 -6.02 0.54
N PRO A 180 -5.87 -5.99 0.11
CA PRO A 180 -5.53 -5.58 -1.24
C PRO A 180 -6.03 -6.60 -2.26
N GLY A 181 -6.72 -6.14 -3.30
CA GLY A 181 -7.20 -6.99 -4.38
C GLY A 181 -6.08 -7.45 -5.34
N SER A 182 -4.94 -6.73 -5.40
CA SER A 182 -3.79 -7.05 -6.25
C SER A 182 -2.52 -6.34 -5.79
N ALA A 183 -1.35 -6.83 -6.23
CA ALA A 183 -0.06 -6.18 -5.98
C ALA A 183 -0.02 -4.76 -6.56
N HIS A 184 -0.53 -4.57 -7.78
CA HIS A 184 -0.62 -3.27 -8.44
C HIS A 184 -1.44 -2.25 -7.64
N LYS A 185 -2.52 -2.70 -6.98
CA LYS A 185 -3.34 -1.84 -6.10
C LYS A 185 -2.58 -1.42 -4.85
N VAL A 186 -1.78 -2.35 -4.26
CA VAL A 186 -0.87 -2.03 -3.14
C VAL A 186 0.15 -0.98 -3.56
N ILE A 187 0.84 -1.20 -4.69
CA ILE A 187 1.87 -0.28 -5.21
C ILE A 187 1.29 1.12 -5.39
N ARG A 188 0.16 1.26 -6.06
CA ARG A 188 -0.46 2.57 -6.32
C ARG A 188 -0.79 3.32 -5.04
N GLN A 189 -1.36 2.63 -4.05
CA GLN A 189 -1.71 3.24 -2.76
C GLN A 189 -0.47 3.58 -1.93
N LEU A 190 0.52 2.68 -1.91
CA LEU A 190 1.79 2.87 -1.22
C LEU A 190 2.56 4.07 -1.78
N VAL A 191 2.68 4.16 -3.11
CA VAL A 191 3.35 5.28 -3.79
C VAL A 191 2.70 6.62 -3.44
N ASN A 192 1.36 6.67 -3.43
CA ASN A 192 0.63 7.87 -3.03
C ASN A 192 0.90 8.25 -1.57
N LEU A 193 0.91 7.26 -0.67
CA LEU A 193 1.19 7.47 0.75
C LEU A 193 2.62 7.98 0.97
N ILE A 194 3.62 7.33 0.35
CA ILE A 194 5.02 7.71 0.47
C ILE A 194 5.22 9.16 0.02
N VAL A 195 4.74 9.52 -1.17
CA VAL A 195 4.92 10.89 -1.70
C VAL A 195 4.28 11.92 -0.78
N LYS A 196 3.04 11.68 -0.32
CA LYS A 196 2.35 12.57 0.61
C LYS A 196 3.12 12.73 1.93
N GLU A 197 3.69 11.65 2.46
CA GLU A 197 4.47 11.73 3.70
C GLU A 197 5.81 12.46 3.48
N LEU A 198 6.49 12.24 2.35
CA LEU A 198 7.74 12.94 2.05
C LEU A 198 7.54 14.44 1.78
N GLU A 199 6.40 14.84 1.21
CA GLU A 199 5.99 16.25 1.11
C GLU A 199 5.77 16.85 2.51
N LYS A 200 4.97 16.18 3.35
CA LYS A 200 4.70 16.60 4.74
C LYS A 200 5.96 16.74 5.60
N GLN A 201 6.97 15.92 5.32
CA GLN A 201 8.26 15.96 6.01
C GLN A 201 9.27 16.93 5.36
N GLU A 202 8.84 17.71 4.37
CA GLU A 202 9.68 18.66 3.61
C GLU A 202 10.88 18.03 2.89
N ILE A 203 10.85 16.72 2.67
CA ILE A 203 11.85 15.94 1.92
C ILE A 203 11.65 16.13 0.41
N LEU A 204 10.40 16.23 -0.02
CA LEU A 204 10.00 16.60 -1.38
C LEU A 204 9.36 17.98 -1.39
N PRO A 205 9.43 18.71 -2.51
CA PRO A 205 8.63 19.91 -2.70
C PRO A 205 7.13 19.56 -2.67
N GLU A 206 6.32 20.49 -2.16
CA GLU A 206 4.87 20.39 -2.33
C GLU A 206 4.50 20.43 -3.82
N SER A 207 3.43 19.73 -4.21
CA SER A 207 2.91 19.85 -5.57
C SER A 207 2.48 21.29 -5.81
N ALA A 208 2.98 21.91 -6.88
CA ALA A 208 2.34 23.12 -7.41
C ALA A 208 0.89 22.75 -7.79
N GLU A 209 -0.09 23.43 -7.20
CA GLU A 209 -1.50 23.34 -7.59
C GLU A 209 -1.72 23.69 -9.05
#